data_5b338952c6efca8e74b0a1ef2bf92b73
#
_entry.id   5b338952c6efca8e74b0a1ef2bf92b73
#
_cell.length_a   1.000
_cell.length_b   1.000
_cell.length_c   1.000
_cell.angle_alpha   90.00
_cell.angle_beta   90.00
_cell.angle_gamma   90.00
#
_symmetry.space_group_name_H-M   'P 1'
#
loop_
_entity.id
_entity.type
_entity.pdbx_description
1 polymer ?
#
loop_
_entity_poly.entity_id
_entity_poly.type
_entity_poly.pdbx_seq_one_letter_code
_entity_poly.pdbx_strand_id
1 'polypeptide(L)'
;MRRRDFVLGAMGAGLASTGAFDPFVRGDLTARAVPARGPIPYGAAVRTDLLDTEFDYKQAIVDHCQLVVGEGGLKWFDLRPSQDQFVFDQPDRLIDFADQNGMQMRGHTLAWYGAMPDWTNNIGSASEAERELVHHITTVVGRYRGRVPSWDVVNEAIAEQPESGATIRGSIWQERLGKRYIELALRTAAAADPSAQLVINDYNIENPTQQCRDRRQALLDLLRDLKDRDVPLHAVGIQGHLPGDMDIDKEGLSRFVETVKGMQLDVLVTELDVIDNKLPAREYDRDQVVAARAREFLGAISEAARPSAILTWGITDRYTWVPMWFKRDDGKPNRPLPLDAGCRPKALMKVIDEFTRAAE
;
A
#
# COMPACT_ATOMS: atom_id res chain seq x y z
N MET A 1 67.72 -28.43 13.86
CA MET A 1 68.70 -27.95 12.85
C MET A 1 68.07 -26.75 12.12
N ARG A 2 68.70 -25.60 12.37
CA ARG A 2 69.00 -24.44 11.50
C ARG A 2 67.81 -23.78 10.80
N ARG A 3 67.46 -22.57 11.18
CA ARG A 3 67.99 -21.16 10.98
C ARG A 3 67.13 -20.47 9.95
N ARG A 4 66.37 -19.35 10.34
CA ARG A 4 66.80 -17.92 10.24
C ARG A 4 66.61 -17.43 8.78
N ASP A 5 66.03 -16.29 8.52
CA ASP A 5 66.22 -14.87 8.91
C ASP A 5 64.93 -14.06 8.50
N PHE A 6 64.42 -13.22 9.34
CA PHE A 6 64.51 -11.76 9.48
C PHE A 6 64.41 -10.95 8.17
N VAL A 7 63.34 -10.12 8.06
CA VAL A 7 63.44 -8.70 7.70
C VAL A 7 62.31 -7.90 8.36
N LEU A 8 62.74 -6.86 9.10
CA LEU A 8 61.90 -5.76 9.62
C LEU A 8 61.51 -4.81 8.49
N GLY A 9 60.34 -4.18 8.63
CA GLY A 9 59.99 -3.05 7.76
C GLY A 9 58.69 -2.32 8.14
N ALA A 10 58.87 -1.26 8.93
CA ALA A 10 58.12 -0.01 8.96
C ALA A 10 56.69 0.03 9.54
N MET A 11 56.58 0.66 10.69
CA MET A 11 55.39 1.29 11.26
C MET A 11 54.81 2.34 10.31
N GLY A 12 53.48 2.20 9.99
CA GLY A 12 52.66 3.24 9.44
C GLY A 12 51.51 3.52 10.41
N ALA A 13 51.57 4.63 11.12
CA ALA A 13 50.51 5.13 11.97
C ALA A 13 49.35 5.58 11.09
N GLY A 14 48.28 4.81 11.02
CA GLY A 14 47.02 5.18 10.40
C GLY A 14 46.12 5.87 11.43
N LEU A 15 45.92 7.15 11.25
CA LEU A 15 44.96 7.96 11.99
C LEU A 15 43.57 7.36 11.85
N ALA A 16 42.96 6.95 12.94
CA ALA A 16 41.53 6.67 13.03
C ALA A 16 40.76 7.98 12.92
N SER A 17 40.23 8.28 11.75
CA SER A 17 39.24 9.33 11.59
C SER A 17 37.89 8.83 12.14
N THR A 18 37.50 9.31 13.31
CA THR A 18 36.14 9.24 13.81
C THR A 18 35.32 10.17 12.94
N GLY A 19 34.75 9.62 11.87
CA GLY A 19 33.73 10.32 11.07
C GLY A 19 32.48 10.49 11.91
N ALA A 20 32.25 11.72 12.36
CA ALA A 20 30.96 12.12 12.90
C ALA A 20 29.93 11.91 11.81
N PHE A 21 28.90 11.12 12.11
CA PHE A 21 27.73 10.93 11.26
C PHE A 21 27.01 12.30 11.20
N ASP A 22 27.04 12.97 10.06
CA ASP A 22 26.25 14.15 9.79
C ASP A 22 24.87 13.68 9.32
N PRO A 23 23.79 13.87 10.11
CA PRO A 23 22.45 13.40 9.76
C PRO A 23 21.73 14.27 8.70
N PHE A 24 22.40 15.27 8.09
CA PHE A 24 21.82 16.19 7.14
C PHE A 24 22.53 16.22 5.78
N VAL A 25 22.83 15.08 5.19
CA VAL A 25 23.08 15.04 3.75
C VAL A 25 21.73 15.20 3.05
N ARG A 26 21.47 16.39 2.52
CA ARG A 26 20.40 16.62 1.54
C ARG A 26 20.73 15.85 0.27
N GLY A 27 20.34 14.56 0.23
CA GLY A 27 20.28 13.80 -1.00
C GLY A 27 19.16 14.37 -1.86
N ASP A 28 19.46 14.66 -3.11
CA ASP A 28 18.48 15.06 -4.12
C ASP A 28 17.40 13.96 -4.21
N LEU A 29 16.25 14.18 -3.57
CA LEU A 29 15.11 13.27 -3.54
C LEU A 29 14.35 13.40 -4.87
N THR A 30 14.96 13.00 -5.98
CA THR A 30 14.20 12.69 -7.18
C THR A 30 13.55 11.33 -6.98
N ALA A 31 12.40 11.31 -6.31
CA ALA A 31 11.47 10.19 -6.42
C ALA A 31 11.35 9.86 -7.91
N ARG A 32 11.48 8.58 -8.27
CA ARG A 32 11.27 8.13 -9.66
C ARG A 32 9.82 8.47 -10.04
N ALA A 33 9.62 9.65 -10.58
CA ALA A 33 8.35 10.04 -11.17
C ALA A 33 8.02 9.02 -12.27
N VAL A 34 6.82 8.43 -12.19
CA VAL A 34 6.27 7.62 -13.27
C VAL A 34 6.31 8.48 -14.53
N PRO A 35 6.85 8.01 -15.68
CA PRO A 35 6.93 8.80 -16.89
C PRO A 35 5.55 9.34 -17.28
N ALA A 36 5.45 10.62 -17.59
CA ALA A 36 4.19 11.29 -17.92
C ALA A 36 3.49 10.75 -19.20
N ARG A 37 4.07 9.80 -19.91
CA ARG A 37 3.61 9.28 -21.22
C ARG A 37 3.81 7.77 -21.43
N GLY A 38 3.76 6.94 -20.42
CA GLY A 38 3.78 5.46 -20.59
C GLY A 38 2.45 4.84 -20.13
N PRO A 39 2.19 3.54 -20.29
CA PRO A 39 1.02 2.89 -19.69
C PRO A 39 1.04 3.05 -18.16
N ILE A 40 -0.14 3.17 -17.54
CA ILE A 40 -0.27 3.10 -16.08
C ILE A 40 -0.09 1.63 -15.69
N PRO A 41 0.85 1.27 -14.79
CA PRO A 41 1.00 -0.12 -14.40
C PRO A 41 -0.25 -0.61 -13.65
N TYR A 42 -0.74 -1.79 -14.07
CA TYR A 42 -1.82 -2.51 -13.38
C TYR A 42 -1.25 -3.60 -12.48
N GLY A 43 -1.87 -3.83 -11.34
CA GLY A 43 -1.50 -4.88 -10.42
C GLY A 43 -2.65 -5.44 -9.60
N ALA A 44 -2.35 -6.43 -8.78
CA ALA A 44 -3.34 -7.04 -7.90
C ALA A 44 -2.75 -7.42 -6.54
N ALA A 45 -3.61 -7.50 -5.52
CA ALA A 45 -3.28 -8.17 -4.28
C ALA A 45 -3.19 -9.68 -4.51
N VAL A 46 -2.15 -10.30 -3.95
CA VAL A 46 -1.79 -11.70 -4.21
C VAL A 46 -1.79 -12.51 -2.92
N ARG A 47 -2.50 -13.61 -2.96
CA ARG A 47 -2.42 -14.69 -1.99
C ARG A 47 -1.19 -15.55 -2.28
N THR A 48 -0.11 -15.29 -1.55
CA THR A 48 1.19 -15.95 -1.77
C THR A 48 1.11 -17.47 -1.59
N ASP A 49 0.24 -17.95 -0.70
CA ASP A 49 0.01 -19.38 -0.43
C ASP A 49 -0.56 -20.14 -1.64
N LEU A 50 -1.23 -19.45 -2.57
CA LEU A 50 -1.84 -20.04 -3.76
C LEU A 50 -0.89 -20.14 -4.97
N LEU A 51 0.23 -19.43 -4.96
CA LEU A 51 1.13 -19.36 -6.12
C LEU A 51 1.72 -20.72 -6.55
N ASP A 52 1.83 -21.70 -5.64
CA ASP A 52 2.36 -23.02 -5.97
C ASP A 52 1.28 -24.07 -6.18
N THR A 53 0.07 -23.84 -5.72
CA THR A 53 -1.01 -24.83 -5.74
C THR A 53 -2.06 -24.55 -6.80
N GLU A 54 -2.22 -23.27 -7.21
CA GLU A 54 -3.28 -22.80 -8.11
C GLU A 54 -2.67 -22.26 -9.41
N PHE A 55 -2.46 -23.15 -10.38
CA PHE A 55 -1.81 -22.81 -11.65
C PHE A 55 -2.53 -21.67 -12.40
N ASP A 56 -3.87 -21.76 -12.54
CA ASP A 56 -4.66 -20.74 -13.26
C ASP A 56 -4.59 -19.38 -12.60
N TYR A 57 -4.58 -19.36 -11.26
CA TYR A 57 -4.42 -18.14 -10.48
C TYR A 57 -3.06 -17.48 -10.72
N LYS A 58 -1.99 -18.27 -10.60
CA LYS A 58 -0.63 -17.81 -10.86
C LYS A 58 -0.49 -17.28 -12.29
N GLN A 59 -1.01 -18.02 -13.28
CA GLN A 59 -0.95 -17.62 -14.68
C GLN A 59 -1.72 -16.31 -14.93
N ALA A 60 -2.91 -16.14 -14.32
CA ALA A 60 -3.68 -14.90 -14.41
C ALA A 60 -2.90 -13.68 -13.90
N ILE A 61 -2.14 -13.81 -12.80
CA ILE A 61 -1.27 -12.75 -12.31
C ILE A 61 -0.18 -12.43 -13.32
N VAL A 62 0.50 -13.45 -13.86
CA VAL A 62 1.58 -13.28 -14.84
C VAL A 62 1.07 -12.63 -16.12
N ASP A 63 -0.12 -12.98 -16.59
CA ASP A 63 -0.67 -12.48 -17.85
C ASP A 63 -1.17 -11.01 -17.77
N HIS A 64 -1.59 -10.58 -16.59
CA HIS A 64 -2.29 -9.30 -16.45
C HIS A 64 -1.54 -8.25 -15.62
N CYS A 65 -0.65 -8.63 -14.70
CA CYS A 65 -0.06 -7.69 -13.75
C CYS A 65 1.37 -7.27 -14.11
N GLN A 66 1.69 -5.99 -13.89
CA GLN A 66 3.04 -5.43 -13.92
C GLN A 66 3.58 -5.14 -12.51
N LEU A 67 2.69 -5.15 -11.51
CA LEU A 67 3.06 -5.04 -10.11
C LEU A 67 2.13 -5.89 -9.24
N VAL A 68 2.61 -6.25 -8.05
CA VAL A 68 1.85 -7.03 -7.08
C VAL A 68 1.96 -6.42 -5.69
N VAL A 69 0.99 -6.72 -4.84
CA VAL A 69 1.02 -6.45 -3.40
C VAL A 69 0.60 -7.72 -2.65
N GLY A 70 1.20 -8.02 -1.51
CA GLY A 70 0.79 -9.18 -0.71
C GLY A 70 -0.53 -8.89 0.00
N GLU A 71 -1.54 -9.77 -0.12
CA GLU A 71 -2.76 -9.69 0.67
C GLU A 71 -2.48 -9.91 2.17
N GLY A 72 -1.47 -10.72 2.48
CA GLY A 72 -0.91 -10.97 3.81
C GLY A 72 0.62 -10.92 3.78
N GLY A 73 1.26 -11.59 4.74
CA GLY A 73 2.71 -11.80 4.79
C GLY A 73 3.53 -10.60 5.30
N LEU A 74 3.21 -9.38 4.91
CA LEU A 74 3.84 -8.15 5.42
C LEU A 74 3.03 -7.48 6.53
N LYS A 75 1.83 -7.96 6.84
CA LYS A 75 1.05 -7.49 7.99
C LYS A 75 1.70 -7.99 9.28
N TRP A 76 1.60 -7.22 10.34
CA TRP A 76 2.26 -7.53 11.63
C TRP A 76 1.92 -8.93 12.15
N PHE A 77 0.66 -9.37 12.02
CA PHE A 77 0.20 -10.67 12.49
C PHE A 77 0.98 -11.83 11.85
N ASP A 78 1.20 -11.77 10.54
CA ASP A 78 1.92 -12.82 9.80
C ASP A 78 3.44 -12.67 9.95
N LEU A 79 3.91 -11.41 9.84
CA LEU A 79 5.34 -11.10 9.76
C LEU A 79 6.05 -11.18 11.11
N ARG A 80 5.35 -10.80 12.20
CA ARG A 80 5.95 -10.69 13.52
C ARG A 80 5.06 -11.35 14.60
N PRO A 81 4.92 -12.69 14.57
CA PRO A 81 4.03 -13.43 15.45
C PRO A 81 4.39 -13.31 16.95
N SER A 82 5.64 -12.97 17.26
CA SER A 82 6.10 -12.62 18.61
C SER A 82 7.02 -11.41 18.58
N GLN A 83 7.27 -10.78 19.72
CA GLN A 83 8.06 -9.55 19.83
C GLN A 83 9.48 -9.68 19.23
N ASP A 84 10.09 -10.84 19.40
CA ASP A 84 11.48 -11.10 19.01
C ASP A 84 11.63 -11.89 17.71
N GLN A 85 10.51 -12.25 17.04
CA GLN A 85 10.57 -13.11 15.86
C GLN A 85 9.97 -12.41 14.64
N PHE A 86 10.73 -12.40 13.54
CA PHE A 86 10.26 -12.05 12.21
C PHE A 86 10.21 -13.29 11.31
N VAL A 87 9.12 -13.43 10.54
CA VAL A 87 8.88 -14.51 9.58
C VAL A 87 8.76 -13.92 8.19
N PHE A 88 9.74 -14.14 7.34
CA PHE A 88 9.83 -13.53 6.01
C PHE A 88 9.51 -14.48 4.87
N ASP A 89 9.11 -15.73 5.14
CA ASP A 89 8.91 -16.75 4.10
C ASP A 89 7.87 -16.33 3.03
N GLN A 90 6.73 -15.78 3.45
CA GLN A 90 5.72 -15.34 2.50
C GLN A 90 6.13 -14.10 1.69
N PRO A 91 6.61 -13.00 2.31
CA PRO A 91 7.04 -11.85 1.54
C PRO A 91 8.28 -12.13 0.68
N ASP A 92 9.25 -12.88 1.16
CA ASP A 92 10.41 -13.28 0.34
C ASP A 92 9.95 -14.02 -0.93
N ARG A 93 9.04 -14.98 -0.78
CA ARG A 93 8.49 -15.75 -1.89
C ARG A 93 7.72 -14.89 -2.89
N LEU A 94 6.92 -13.93 -2.42
CA LEU A 94 6.18 -13.04 -3.31
C LEU A 94 7.13 -12.09 -4.07
N ILE A 95 8.16 -11.57 -3.39
CA ILE A 95 9.17 -10.71 -4.01
C ILE A 95 9.98 -11.50 -5.06
N ASP A 96 10.37 -12.73 -4.74
CA ASP A 96 11.08 -13.60 -5.69
C ASP A 96 10.20 -13.97 -6.91
N PHE A 97 8.90 -14.19 -6.69
CA PHE A 97 7.94 -14.38 -7.76
C PHE A 97 7.81 -13.13 -8.65
N ALA A 98 7.73 -11.95 -8.05
CA ALA A 98 7.67 -10.69 -8.79
C ALA A 98 8.94 -10.47 -9.62
N ASP A 99 10.12 -10.63 -9.03
CA ASP A 99 11.41 -10.49 -9.72
C ASP A 99 11.55 -11.48 -10.90
N GLN A 100 11.17 -12.75 -10.71
CA GLN A 100 11.22 -13.78 -11.75
C GLN A 100 10.30 -13.49 -12.95
N ASN A 101 9.22 -12.73 -12.74
CA ASN A 101 8.27 -12.39 -13.78
C ASN A 101 8.38 -10.93 -14.25
N GLY A 102 9.44 -10.20 -13.84
CA GLY A 102 9.66 -8.81 -14.23
C GLY A 102 8.62 -7.82 -13.69
N MET A 103 7.96 -8.17 -12.58
CA MET A 103 6.98 -7.34 -11.90
C MET A 103 7.61 -6.53 -10.78
N GLN A 104 6.99 -5.40 -10.44
CA GLN A 104 7.31 -4.66 -9.21
C GLN A 104 6.46 -5.18 -8.05
N MET A 105 6.94 -4.99 -6.82
CA MET A 105 6.15 -5.26 -5.62
C MET A 105 5.92 -3.98 -4.81
N ARG A 106 4.70 -3.80 -4.29
CA ARG A 106 4.40 -2.81 -3.25
C ARG A 106 4.38 -3.47 -1.87
N GLY A 107 4.95 -2.80 -0.90
CA GLY A 107 4.92 -3.23 0.49
C GLY A 107 3.65 -2.75 1.20
N HIS A 108 2.89 -3.67 1.79
CA HIS A 108 1.66 -3.39 2.52
C HIS A 108 1.57 -4.25 3.77
N THR A 109 1.61 -3.69 4.97
CA THR A 109 1.72 -2.30 5.38
C THR A 109 2.58 -2.21 6.65
N LEU A 110 3.23 -1.05 6.89
CA LEU A 110 4.18 -0.92 8.01
C LEU A 110 3.51 -0.51 9.32
N ALA A 111 2.55 0.43 9.29
CA ALA A 111 1.78 0.85 10.46
C ALA A 111 0.27 0.83 10.15
N TRP A 112 -0.46 0.00 10.85
CA TRP A 112 -1.90 -0.17 10.71
C TRP A 112 -2.50 -0.53 12.08
N TYR A 113 -3.80 -0.32 12.26
CA TYR A 113 -4.52 -0.74 13.47
C TYR A 113 -4.97 -2.20 13.41
N GLY A 114 -5.11 -2.74 12.19
CA GLY A 114 -5.58 -4.11 11.94
C GLY A 114 -4.44 -5.12 11.83
N ALA A 115 -4.80 -6.40 11.88
CA ALA A 115 -3.88 -7.55 11.78
C ALA A 115 -2.67 -7.44 12.71
N MET A 116 -2.91 -7.01 13.95
CA MET A 116 -1.90 -6.92 15.00
C MET A 116 -1.82 -8.22 15.77
N PRO A 117 -0.63 -8.75 16.10
CA PRO A 117 -0.48 -9.91 16.95
C PRO A 117 -0.77 -9.57 18.43
N ASP A 118 -1.24 -10.55 19.19
CA ASP A 118 -1.68 -10.36 20.59
C ASP A 118 -0.63 -9.74 21.51
N TRP A 119 0.66 -10.01 21.26
CA TRP A 119 1.74 -9.44 22.08
C TRP A 119 1.79 -7.92 22.08
N THR A 120 1.29 -7.26 21.01
CA THR A 120 1.27 -5.80 20.91
C THR A 120 0.36 -5.15 21.95
N ASN A 121 -0.64 -5.87 22.47
CA ASN A 121 -1.49 -5.42 23.56
C ASN A 121 -0.71 -5.19 24.88
N ASN A 122 0.49 -5.79 25.00
CA ASN A 122 1.35 -5.63 26.15
C ASN A 122 2.29 -4.43 26.09
N ILE A 123 2.29 -3.68 24.98
CA ILE A 123 3.08 -2.44 24.83
C ILE A 123 2.54 -1.41 25.84
N GLY A 124 3.28 -1.20 26.94
CA GLY A 124 2.79 -0.46 28.10
C GLY A 124 3.14 1.03 28.11
N SER A 125 4.08 1.48 27.29
CA SER A 125 4.58 2.87 27.31
C SER A 125 4.82 3.46 25.93
N ALA A 126 4.87 4.81 25.86
CA ALA A 126 5.19 5.53 24.63
C ALA A 126 6.60 5.18 24.11
N SER A 127 7.60 5.05 25.00
CA SER A 127 8.96 4.72 24.61
C SER A 127 9.08 3.29 24.07
N GLU A 128 8.28 2.39 24.58
CA GLU A 128 8.23 1.01 24.08
C GLU A 128 7.54 0.97 22.71
N ALA A 129 6.39 1.61 22.55
CA ALA A 129 5.71 1.73 21.27
C ALA A 129 6.60 2.34 20.18
N GLU A 130 7.36 3.39 20.53
CA GLU A 130 8.33 4.00 19.61
C GLU A 130 9.43 3.02 19.20
N ARG A 131 10.04 2.31 20.14
CA ARG A 131 11.09 1.30 19.84
C ARG A 131 10.55 0.19 18.96
N GLU A 132 9.36 -0.34 19.27
CA GLU A 132 8.75 -1.44 18.50
C GLU A 132 8.39 -1.02 17.07
N LEU A 133 7.81 0.16 16.89
CA LEU A 133 7.47 0.69 15.58
C LEU A 133 8.73 0.96 14.74
N VAL A 134 9.73 1.62 15.32
CA VAL A 134 11.01 1.91 14.66
C VAL A 134 11.74 0.62 14.31
N HIS A 135 11.82 -0.34 15.25
CA HIS A 135 12.47 -1.63 15.02
C HIS A 135 11.79 -2.40 13.87
N HIS A 136 10.46 -2.49 13.88
CA HIS A 136 9.70 -3.16 12.82
C HIS A 136 9.98 -2.53 11.46
N ILE A 137 9.79 -1.22 11.32
CA ILE A 137 9.96 -0.52 10.05
C ILE A 137 11.40 -0.63 9.54
N THR A 138 12.39 -0.41 10.41
CA THR A 138 13.81 -0.50 10.03
C THR A 138 14.16 -1.91 9.55
N THR A 139 13.68 -2.94 10.25
CA THR A 139 13.93 -4.34 9.89
C THR A 139 13.29 -4.70 8.56
N VAL A 140 12.02 -4.37 8.39
CA VAL A 140 11.24 -4.77 7.20
C VAL A 140 11.69 -4.01 5.95
N VAL A 141 11.71 -2.67 6.02
CA VAL A 141 12.13 -1.84 4.88
C VAL A 141 13.60 -2.06 4.55
N GLY A 142 14.46 -2.18 5.59
CA GLY A 142 15.88 -2.46 5.41
C GLY A 142 16.17 -3.78 4.72
N ARG A 143 15.39 -4.85 5.05
CA ARG A 143 15.51 -6.16 4.37
C ARG A 143 15.25 -6.06 2.88
N TYR A 144 14.25 -5.28 2.47
CA TYR A 144 13.80 -5.18 1.09
C TYR A 144 14.28 -3.91 0.37
N ARG A 145 15.26 -3.23 0.95
CA ARG A 145 15.82 -2.00 0.38
C ARG A 145 16.20 -2.18 -1.08
N GLY A 146 15.67 -1.31 -1.94
CA GLY A 146 15.88 -1.33 -3.38
C GLY A 146 15.10 -2.40 -4.15
N ARG A 147 14.43 -3.36 -3.47
CA ARG A 147 13.57 -4.39 -4.10
C ARG A 147 12.08 -4.02 -4.05
N VAL A 148 11.66 -3.27 -3.04
CA VAL A 148 10.27 -2.82 -2.87
C VAL A 148 10.21 -1.31 -3.08
N PRO A 149 9.84 -0.84 -4.29
CA PRO A 149 9.95 0.58 -4.66
C PRO A 149 8.87 1.47 -4.03
N SER A 150 7.82 0.91 -3.42
CA SER A 150 6.72 1.69 -2.83
C SER A 150 6.17 0.98 -1.59
N TRP A 151 5.92 1.74 -0.50
CA TRP A 151 5.39 1.24 0.77
C TRP A 151 4.16 2.00 1.21
N ASP A 152 3.09 1.29 1.58
CA ASP A 152 2.04 1.81 2.43
C ASP A 152 2.59 1.92 3.86
N VAL A 153 3.17 3.09 4.18
CA VAL A 153 3.83 3.30 5.47
C VAL A 153 2.82 3.39 6.58
N VAL A 154 1.72 4.10 6.32
CA VAL A 154 0.57 4.18 7.22
C VAL A 154 -0.69 3.84 6.45
N ASN A 155 -1.42 2.85 6.94
CA ASN A 155 -2.68 2.40 6.37
C ASN A 155 -3.84 2.81 7.28
N GLU A 156 -4.88 3.43 6.67
CA GLU A 156 -6.16 3.75 7.31
C GLU A 156 -6.03 4.61 8.56
N ALA A 157 -5.26 5.70 8.39
CA ALA A 157 -4.97 6.63 9.49
C ALA A 157 -6.20 7.40 9.97
N ILE A 158 -7.19 7.65 9.09
CA ILE A 158 -8.34 8.49 9.40
C ILE A 158 -9.42 7.68 10.14
N ALA A 159 -9.97 8.26 11.20
CA ALA A 159 -11.06 7.66 11.95
C ALA A 159 -12.27 7.35 11.05
N GLU A 160 -13.04 6.31 11.39
CA GLU A 160 -14.22 5.93 10.61
C GLU A 160 -15.23 7.08 10.51
N GLN A 161 -15.44 7.77 11.63
CA GLN A 161 -16.22 9.01 11.72
C GLN A 161 -15.33 10.09 12.33
N PRO A 162 -14.64 10.89 11.49
CA PRO A 162 -13.77 11.93 11.99
C PRO A 162 -14.60 13.02 12.71
N GLU A 163 -14.22 13.33 13.94
CA GLU A 163 -14.82 14.39 14.73
C GLU A 163 -13.79 15.49 14.97
N SER A 164 -14.26 16.69 15.30
CA SER A 164 -13.36 17.80 15.67
C SER A 164 -12.46 17.39 16.85
N GLY A 165 -11.14 17.36 16.62
CA GLY A 165 -10.15 16.95 17.61
C GLY A 165 -9.88 15.43 17.69
N ALA A 166 -10.64 14.58 16.98
CA ALA A 166 -10.48 13.12 16.94
C ALA A 166 -10.50 12.58 15.51
N THR A 167 -9.63 13.09 14.64
CA THR A 167 -9.59 12.73 13.22
C THR A 167 -8.76 11.50 12.92
N ILE A 168 -7.85 11.11 13.82
CA ILE A 168 -6.96 9.95 13.65
C ILE A 168 -7.59 8.71 14.31
N ARG A 169 -7.54 7.61 13.59
CA ARG A 169 -8.09 6.32 14.02
C ARG A 169 -7.39 5.80 15.28
N GLY A 170 -8.18 5.27 16.21
CA GLY A 170 -7.68 4.59 17.41
C GLY A 170 -6.86 3.34 17.04
N SER A 171 -5.68 3.23 17.62
CA SER A 171 -4.76 2.10 17.47
C SER A 171 -3.79 2.12 18.63
N ILE A 172 -3.06 1.04 18.87
CA ILE A 172 -1.98 1.03 19.87
C ILE A 172 -0.97 2.16 19.62
N TRP A 173 -0.70 2.48 18.35
CA TRP A 173 0.19 3.57 17.95
C TRP A 173 -0.39 4.93 18.34
N GLN A 174 -1.67 5.16 18.03
CA GLN A 174 -2.36 6.41 18.37
C GLN A 174 -2.49 6.58 19.88
N GLU A 175 -2.81 5.53 20.62
CA GLU A 175 -2.96 5.56 22.07
C GLU A 175 -1.65 5.88 22.80
N ARG A 176 -0.53 5.31 22.34
CA ARG A 176 0.78 5.46 22.99
C ARG A 176 1.57 6.66 22.51
N LEU A 177 1.46 7.01 21.22
CA LEU A 177 2.30 8.02 20.58
C LEU A 177 1.54 9.26 20.13
N GLY A 178 0.19 9.23 20.17
CA GLY A 178 -0.62 10.26 19.51
C GLY A 178 -0.36 10.30 18.01
N LYS A 179 -0.84 11.33 17.31
CA LYS A 179 -0.68 11.44 15.85
C LYS A 179 0.80 11.46 15.37
N ARG A 180 1.77 11.67 16.29
CA ARG A 180 3.19 11.67 15.94
C ARG A 180 3.71 10.32 15.42
N TYR A 181 2.98 9.21 15.66
CA TYR A 181 3.37 7.90 15.12
C TYR A 181 3.46 7.89 13.60
N ILE A 182 2.62 8.69 12.91
CA ILE A 182 2.57 8.79 11.45
C ILE A 182 3.88 9.41 10.93
N GLU A 183 4.31 10.53 11.51
CA GLU A 183 5.59 11.14 11.16
C GLU A 183 6.77 10.23 11.49
N LEU A 184 6.74 9.60 12.67
CA LEU A 184 7.78 8.66 13.09
C LEU A 184 7.92 7.50 12.08
N ALA A 185 6.81 6.90 11.67
CA ALA A 185 6.79 5.82 10.70
C ALA A 185 7.38 6.25 9.34
N LEU A 186 6.95 7.41 8.82
CA LEU A 186 7.42 7.94 7.54
C LEU A 186 8.91 8.28 7.57
N ARG A 187 9.41 8.96 8.60
CA ARG A 187 10.84 9.28 8.75
C ARG A 187 11.69 8.03 8.92
N THR A 188 11.19 7.04 9.65
CA THR A 188 11.91 5.76 9.84
C THR A 188 11.99 4.99 8.52
N ALA A 189 10.90 4.92 7.75
CA ALA A 189 10.90 4.27 6.45
C ALA A 189 11.84 4.96 5.45
N ALA A 190 11.82 6.31 5.40
CA ALA A 190 12.74 7.09 4.58
C ALA A 190 14.22 6.86 4.93
N ALA A 191 14.53 6.72 6.23
CA ALA A 191 15.89 6.41 6.67
C ALA A 191 16.32 4.99 6.31
N ALA A 192 15.39 4.02 6.36
CA ALA A 192 15.68 2.62 6.02
C ALA A 192 15.85 2.41 4.52
N ASP A 193 15.02 3.05 3.68
CA ASP A 193 15.19 3.08 2.22
C ASP A 193 14.86 4.47 1.64
N PRO A 194 15.86 5.32 1.40
CA PRO A 194 15.66 6.65 0.82
C PRO A 194 15.14 6.65 -0.62
N SER A 195 15.18 5.51 -1.31
CA SER A 195 14.72 5.38 -2.70
C SER A 195 13.26 4.96 -2.83
N ALA A 196 12.64 4.51 -1.74
CA ALA A 196 11.26 4.03 -1.76
C ALA A 196 10.25 5.18 -1.76
N GLN A 197 9.17 5.02 -2.52
CA GLN A 197 8.00 5.89 -2.47
C GLN A 197 7.19 5.58 -1.21
N LEU A 198 7.00 6.58 -0.35
CA LEU A 198 6.27 6.46 0.91
C LEU A 198 4.84 6.95 0.74
N VAL A 199 3.87 6.11 1.09
CA VAL A 199 2.45 6.29 0.83
C VAL A 199 1.67 6.27 2.15
N ILE A 200 0.66 7.15 2.26
CA ILE A 200 -0.45 7.01 3.19
C ILE A 200 -1.63 6.46 2.38
N ASN A 201 -2.20 5.34 2.81
CA ASN A 201 -3.26 4.62 2.13
C ASN A 201 -4.56 4.68 2.95
N ASP A 202 -5.68 5.08 2.34
CA ASP A 202 -6.95 5.21 3.07
C ASP A 202 -8.17 4.91 2.17
N TYR A 203 -9.35 4.76 2.76
CA TYR A 203 -10.59 4.34 2.13
C TYR A 203 -11.79 5.19 2.55
N ASN A 204 -12.98 4.88 2.04
CA ASN A 204 -14.24 5.59 2.33
C ASN A 204 -14.14 7.11 2.10
N ILE A 205 -13.59 7.48 0.94
CA ILE A 205 -13.49 8.87 0.47
C ILE A 205 -14.17 9.09 -0.89
N GLU A 206 -14.81 8.06 -1.44
CA GLU A 206 -15.27 7.97 -2.84
C GLU A 206 -16.71 8.38 -3.02
N ASN A 207 -17.57 8.21 -2.02
CA ASN A 207 -19.02 8.33 -2.15
C ASN A 207 -19.59 9.68 -1.68
N PRO A 208 -20.81 10.08 -2.12
CA PRO A 208 -21.42 11.36 -1.78
C PRO A 208 -22.07 11.37 -0.38
N THR A 209 -21.45 10.74 0.59
CA THR A 209 -21.90 10.73 1.99
C THR A 209 -21.19 11.80 2.81
N GLN A 210 -21.80 12.21 3.94
CA GLN A 210 -21.16 13.15 4.85
C GLN A 210 -19.89 12.55 5.42
N GLN A 211 -19.92 11.27 5.80
CA GLN A 211 -18.75 10.53 6.28
C GLN A 211 -17.57 10.60 5.30
N CYS A 212 -17.81 10.32 4.01
CA CYS A 212 -16.74 10.40 2.99
C CYS A 212 -16.20 11.83 2.84
N ARG A 213 -17.05 12.86 2.90
CA ARG A 213 -16.61 14.27 2.88
C ARG A 213 -15.73 14.61 4.08
N ASP A 214 -16.14 14.20 5.27
CA ASP A 214 -15.40 14.47 6.51
C ASP A 214 -14.06 13.72 6.49
N ARG A 215 -14.01 12.49 5.99
CA ARG A 215 -12.77 11.72 5.83
C ARG A 215 -11.82 12.35 4.80
N ARG A 216 -12.33 12.80 3.65
CA ARG A 216 -11.52 13.56 2.68
C ARG A 216 -10.90 14.80 3.32
N GLN A 217 -11.69 15.57 4.07
CA GLN A 217 -11.19 16.78 4.75
C GLN A 217 -10.12 16.43 5.79
N ALA A 218 -10.38 15.44 6.65
CA ALA A 218 -9.44 15.01 7.67
C ALA A 218 -8.12 14.49 7.06
N LEU A 219 -8.20 13.74 5.96
CA LEU A 219 -7.02 13.27 5.25
C LEU A 219 -6.24 14.44 4.64
N LEU A 220 -6.89 15.40 3.98
CA LEU A 220 -6.22 16.59 3.44
C LEU A 220 -5.54 17.41 4.54
N ASP A 221 -6.15 17.55 5.72
CA ASP A 221 -5.56 18.27 6.84
C ASP A 221 -4.34 17.54 7.41
N LEU A 222 -4.38 16.21 7.47
CA LEU A 222 -3.21 15.39 7.83
C LEU A 222 -2.07 15.57 6.83
N LEU A 223 -2.37 15.51 5.53
CA LEU A 223 -1.36 15.66 4.47
C LEU A 223 -0.69 17.04 4.52
N ARG A 224 -1.47 18.13 4.71
CA ARG A 224 -0.93 19.48 4.88
C ARG A 224 -0.01 19.57 6.09
N ASP A 225 -0.46 19.10 7.25
CA ASP A 225 0.35 19.10 8.49
C ASP A 225 1.69 18.36 8.29
N LEU A 226 1.69 17.23 7.60
CA LEU A 226 2.92 16.49 7.29
C LEU A 226 3.83 17.25 6.32
N LYS A 227 3.27 17.85 5.26
CA LYS A 227 4.03 18.63 4.28
C LYS A 227 4.63 19.90 4.90
N ASP A 228 3.86 20.61 5.73
CA ASP A 228 4.31 21.84 6.42
C ASP A 228 5.48 21.57 7.38
N ARG A 229 5.64 20.32 7.83
CA ARG A 229 6.72 19.87 8.70
C ARG A 229 7.84 19.11 7.96
N ASP A 230 7.87 19.20 6.63
CA ASP A 230 8.86 18.51 5.80
C ASP A 230 9.00 17.00 6.11
N VAL A 231 7.86 16.34 6.37
CA VAL A 231 7.83 14.89 6.54
C VAL A 231 7.94 14.22 5.17
N PRO A 232 8.82 13.21 5.01
CA PRO A 232 8.99 12.52 3.73
C PRO A 232 7.73 11.71 3.37
N LEU A 233 6.84 12.31 2.59
CA LEU A 233 5.63 11.72 2.04
C LEU A 233 5.61 11.98 0.53
N HIS A 234 5.36 10.94 -0.26
CA HIS A 234 5.47 10.99 -1.70
C HIS A 234 4.15 10.78 -2.44
N ALA A 235 3.22 10.04 -1.83
CA ALA A 235 1.96 9.70 -2.48
C ALA A 235 0.83 9.40 -1.49
N VAL A 236 -0.40 9.42 -2.04
CA VAL A 236 -1.62 8.98 -1.37
C VAL A 236 -2.18 7.78 -2.12
N GLY A 237 -2.47 6.70 -1.40
CA GLY A 237 -3.23 5.57 -1.89
C GLY A 237 -4.72 5.77 -1.60
N ILE A 238 -5.55 5.57 -2.62
CA ILE A 238 -7.00 5.49 -2.51
C ILE A 238 -7.37 4.03 -2.70
N GLN A 239 -7.89 3.39 -1.64
CA GLN A 239 -8.16 1.95 -1.69
C GLN A 239 -9.17 1.60 -2.78
N GLY A 240 -10.32 2.28 -2.81
CA GLY A 240 -11.33 2.03 -3.83
C GLY A 240 -12.15 0.75 -3.59
N HIS A 241 -12.43 0.39 -2.33
CA HIS A 241 -13.43 -0.61 -1.98
C HIS A 241 -14.83 -0.01 -2.14
N LEU A 242 -15.38 -0.12 -3.35
CA LEU A 242 -16.57 0.63 -3.75
C LEU A 242 -17.86 -0.12 -3.43
N PRO A 243 -18.81 0.45 -2.65
CA PRO A 243 -20.16 -0.09 -2.59
C PRO A 243 -20.83 0.00 -3.97
N GLY A 244 -21.19 -1.14 -4.56
CA GLY A 244 -21.73 -1.19 -5.92
C GLY A 244 -23.11 -0.52 -6.06
N ASP A 245 -23.88 -0.46 -4.97
CA ASP A 245 -25.21 0.18 -4.87
C ASP A 245 -25.17 1.68 -4.54
N MET A 246 -23.97 2.28 -4.43
CA MET A 246 -23.79 3.68 -4.08
C MET A 246 -23.06 4.44 -5.19
N ASP A 247 -23.46 5.68 -5.45
CA ASP A 247 -22.83 6.53 -6.46
C ASP A 247 -21.44 7.00 -6.03
N ILE A 248 -20.61 7.34 -7.01
CA ILE A 248 -19.32 8.01 -6.79
C ILE A 248 -19.55 9.52 -6.72
N ASP A 249 -18.96 10.18 -5.73
CA ASP A 249 -18.89 11.65 -5.65
C ASP A 249 -17.78 12.16 -6.59
N LYS A 250 -18.07 12.13 -7.91
CA LYS A 250 -17.08 12.44 -8.95
C LYS A 250 -16.42 13.79 -8.73
N GLU A 251 -17.22 14.82 -8.48
CA GLU A 251 -16.71 16.19 -8.27
C GLU A 251 -15.91 16.31 -6.97
N GLY A 252 -16.40 15.72 -5.87
CA GLY A 252 -15.71 15.73 -4.60
C GLY A 252 -14.39 14.96 -4.63
N LEU A 253 -14.36 13.83 -5.35
CA LEU A 253 -13.16 13.02 -5.52
C LEU A 253 -12.15 13.71 -6.45
N SER A 254 -12.57 14.29 -7.56
CA SER A 254 -11.69 15.06 -8.46
C SER A 254 -11.03 16.23 -7.72
N ARG A 255 -11.81 17.04 -6.98
CA ARG A 255 -11.25 18.14 -6.16
C ARG A 255 -10.26 17.64 -5.09
N PHE A 256 -10.54 16.49 -4.48
CA PHE A 256 -9.61 15.87 -3.53
C PHE A 256 -8.27 15.54 -4.23
N VAL A 257 -8.32 14.87 -5.36
CA VAL A 257 -7.15 14.48 -6.17
C VAL A 257 -6.37 15.71 -6.65
N GLU A 258 -7.05 16.75 -7.16
CA GLU A 258 -6.42 18.03 -7.54
C GLU A 258 -5.67 18.67 -6.37
N THR A 259 -6.29 18.65 -5.17
CA THR A 259 -5.67 19.20 -3.95
C THR A 259 -4.43 18.41 -3.56
N VAL A 260 -4.48 17.08 -3.61
CA VAL A 260 -3.33 16.19 -3.36
C VAL A 260 -2.20 16.48 -4.35
N LYS A 261 -2.51 16.60 -5.64
CA LYS A 261 -1.52 16.95 -6.67
C LYS A 261 -0.93 18.35 -6.45
N GLY A 262 -1.73 19.31 -5.99
CA GLY A 262 -1.27 20.65 -5.61
C GLY A 262 -0.23 20.65 -4.48
N MET A 263 -0.25 19.61 -3.61
CA MET A 263 0.77 19.37 -2.57
C MET A 263 2.01 18.64 -3.10
N GLN A 264 2.12 18.42 -4.41
CA GLN A 264 3.20 17.65 -5.05
C GLN A 264 3.24 16.17 -4.59
N LEU A 265 2.09 15.59 -4.31
CA LEU A 265 1.94 14.17 -3.99
C LEU A 265 1.37 13.42 -5.20
N ASP A 266 1.85 12.20 -5.41
CA ASP A 266 1.25 11.29 -6.38
C ASP A 266 -0.01 10.64 -5.80
N VAL A 267 -0.84 10.09 -6.71
CA VAL A 267 -2.04 9.34 -6.35
C VAL A 267 -1.94 7.92 -6.92
N LEU A 268 -2.28 6.93 -6.11
CA LEU A 268 -2.42 5.54 -6.51
C LEU A 268 -3.84 5.06 -6.24
N VAL A 269 -4.36 4.17 -7.08
CA VAL A 269 -5.50 3.31 -6.75
C VAL A 269 -4.92 1.99 -6.26
N THR A 270 -5.19 1.58 -5.03
CA THR A 270 -4.38 0.56 -4.36
C THR A 270 -5.10 -0.77 -4.15
N GLU A 271 -6.44 -0.78 -4.07
CA GLU A 271 -7.20 -1.95 -3.60
C GLU A 271 -8.58 -2.07 -4.27
N LEU A 272 -8.71 -1.61 -5.51
CA LEU A 272 -10.00 -1.53 -6.21
C LEU A 272 -10.73 -2.87 -6.20
N ASP A 273 -11.94 -2.87 -5.69
CA ASP A 273 -12.98 -3.85 -5.90
C ASP A 273 -14.36 -3.19 -5.80
N VAL A 274 -15.41 -3.88 -6.26
CA VAL A 274 -16.78 -3.37 -6.18
C VAL A 274 -17.67 -4.36 -5.44
N ILE A 275 -18.06 -3.99 -4.23
CA ILE A 275 -18.88 -4.78 -3.32
C ILE A 275 -20.27 -4.94 -3.92
N ASP A 276 -20.62 -6.16 -4.32
CA ASP A 276 -21.76 -6.47 -5.18
C ASP A 276 -22.94 -7.15 -4.47
N ASN A 277 -22.93 -7.19 -3.14
CA ASN A 277 -23.90 -7.94 -2.34
C ASN A 277 -25.36 -7.48 -2.54
N LYS A 278 -25.58 -6.20 -2.86
CA LYS A 278 -26.90 -5.61 -3.12
C LYS A 278 -27.21 -5.45 -4.62
N LEU A 279 -26.31 -5.86 -5.50
CA LEU A 279 -26.48 -5.75 -6.94
C LEU A 279 -27.37 -6.87 -7.52
N PRO A 280 -27.86 -6.74 -8.78
CA PRO A 280 -28.76 -7.70 -9.40
C PRO A 280 -28.27 -9.15 -9.33
N ALA A 281 -29.21 -10.09 -9.23
CA ALA A 281 -28.90 -11.51 -9.11
C ALA A 281 -28.34 -12.13 -10.41
N ARG A 282 -28.66 -11.56 -11.60
CA ARG A 282 -28.15 -12.04 -12.89
C ARG A 282 -26.70 -11.58 -13.05
N GLU A 283 -25.79 -12.52 -13.26
CA GLU A 283 -24.33 -12.26 -13.31
C GLU A 283 -23.95 -11.19 -14.33
N TYR A 284 -24.50 -11.28 -15.54
CA TYR A 284 -24.21 -10.29 -16.58
C TYR A 284 -24.56 -8.87 -16.16
N ASP A 285 -25.76 -8.64 -15.60
CA ASP A 285 -26.18 -7.29 -15.18
C ASP A 285 -25.30 -6.79 -14.02
N ARG A 286 -24.98 -7.67 -13.11
CA ARG A 286 -24.10 -7.40 -11.97
C ARG A 286 -22.70 -6.99 -12.43
N ASP A 287 -22.10 -7.75 -13.35
CA ASP A 287 -20.78 -7.45 -13.91
C ASP A 287 -20.77 -6.10 -14.67
N GLN A 288 -21.90 -5.70 -15.31
CA GLN A 288 -22.00 -4.39 -15.94
C GLN A 288 -22.04 -3.26 -14.92
N VAL A 289 -22.78 -3.42 -13.81
CA VAL A 289 -22.80 -2.43 -12.72
C VAL A 289 -21.44 -2.30 -12.05
N VAL A 290 -20.77 -3.42 -11.75
CA VAL A 290 -19.41 -3.45 -11.22
C VAL A 290 -18.45 -2.66 -12.12
N ALA A 291 -18.48 -2.92 -13.43
CA ALA A 291 -17.64 -2.22 -14.40
C ALA A 291 -17.97 -0.72 -14.50
N ALA A 292 -19.27 -0.36 -14.51
CA ALA A 292 -19.70 1.04 -14.56
C ALA A 292 -19.24 1.82 -13.34
N ARG A 293 -19.35 1.24 -12.14
CA ARG A 293 -18.94 1.87 -10.88
C ARG A 293 -17.42 2.11 -10.86
N ALA A 294 -16.63 1.11 -11.26
CA ALA A 294 -15.19 1.27 -11.39
C ALA A 294 -14.79 2.33 -12.43
N ARG A 295 -15.51 2.40 -13.57
CA ARG A 295 -15.27 3.43 -14.60
C ARG A 295 -15.54 4.84 -14.07
N GLU A 296 -16.60 5.04 -13.31
CA GLU A 296 -16.93 6.33 -12.70
C GLU A 296 -15.82 6.77 -11.70
N PHE A 297 -15.35 5.84 -10.88
CA PHE A 297 -14.29 6.09 -9.91
C PHE A 297 -12.96 6.40 -10.58
N LEU A 298 -12.51 5.55 -11.49
CA LEU A 298 -11.25 5.75 -12.22
C LEU A 298 -11.30 7.00 -13.09
N GLY A 299 -12.45 7.30 -13.70
CA GLY A 299 -12.69 8.53 -14.47
C GLY A 299 -12.50 9.78 -13.62
N ALA A 300 -13.15 9.84 -12.45
CA ALA A 300 -13.04 10.99 -11.55
C ALA A 300 -11.60 11.26 -11.08
N ILE A 301 -10.82 10.21 -10.84
CA ILE A 301 -9.39 10.35 -10.50
C ILE A 301 -8.60 10.83 -11.72
N SER A 302 -8.79 10.20 -12.89
CA SER A 302 -7.99 10.45 -14.09
C SER A 302 -8.26 11.82 -14.71
N GLU A 303 -9.46 12.40 -14.54
CA GLU A 303 -9.79 13.77 -14.92
C GLU A 303 -8.93 14.80 -14.16
N ALA A 304 -8.69 14.55 -12.88
CA ALA A 304 -7.93 15.45 -12.01
C ALA A 304 -6.42 15.20 -12.09
N ALA A 305 -5.99 13.95 -12.09
CA ALA A 305 -4.60 13.55 -12.22
C ALA A 305 -4.48 12.10 -12.69
N ARG A 306 -3.46 11.83 -13.49
CA ARG A 306 -3.10 10.46 -13.84
C ARG A 306 -2.60 9.71 -12.61
N PRO A 307 -3.23 8.58 -12.20
CA PRO A 307 -2.69 7.77 -11.11
C PRO A 307 -1.35 7.11 -11.50
N SER A 308 -0.45 6.96 -10.55
CA SER A 308 0.85 6.31 -10.78
C SER A 308 0.76 4.79 -10.86
N ALA A 309 -0.30 4.19 -10.33
CA ALA A 309 -0.64 2.78 -10.47
C ALA A 309 -2.13 2.54 -10.21
N ILE A 310 -2.65 1.44 -10.75
CA ILE A 310 -3.99 0.91 -10.45
C ILE A 310 -3.83 -0.54 -10.00
N LEU A 311 -4.30 -0.86 -8.79
CA LEU A 311 -4.33 -2.22 -8.26
C LEU A 311 -5.74 -2.60 -7.83
N THR A 312 -6.07 -3.87 -8.02
CA THR A 312 -7.28 -4.49 -7.47
C THR A 312 -6.94 -5.31 -6.21
N TRP A 313 -7.88 -5.41 -5.25
CA TRP A 313 -7.66 -6.23 -4.05
C TRP A 313 -8.02 -7.69 -4.31
N GLY A 314 -7.17 -8.35 -5.07
CA GLY A 314 -7.34 -9.65 -5.71
C GLY A 314 -7.51 -9.53 -7.22
N ILE A 315 -7.38 -10.65 -7.94
CA ILE A 315 -7.51 -10.69 -9.39
C ILE A 315 -8.76 -11.46 -9.84
N THR A 316 -9.18 -12.48 -9.10
CA THR A 316 -10.29 -13.37 -9.44
C THR A 316 -11.32 -13.48 -8.32
N ASP A 317 -12.60 -13.54 -8.70
CA ASP A 317 -13.72 -13.72 -7.77
C ASP A 317 -13.59 -14.98 -6.89
N ARG A 318 -12.81 -15.97 -7.32
CA ARG A 318 -12.59 -17.24 -6.59
C ARG A 318 -12.02 -17.02 -5.18
N TYR A 319 -11.17 -15.99 -5.02
CA TYR A 319 -10.40 -15.76 -3.79
C TYR A 319 -10.62 -14.37 -3.20
N THR A 320 -11.77 -13.73 -3.51
CA THR A 320 -12.10 -12.41 -2.95
C THR A 320 -12.43 -12.46 -1.46
N TRP A 321 -12.03 -11.41 -0.72
CA TRP A 321 -12.38 -11.21 0.69
C TRP A 321 -13.84 -10.79 0.91
N VAL A 322 -14.49 -10.24 -0.11
CA VAL A 322 -15.82 -9.59 -0.03
C VAL A 322 -16.89 -10.45 0.68
N PRO A 323 -17.04 -11.76 0.42
CA PRO A 323 -18.08 -12.56 1.08
C PRO A 323 -17.86 -12.77 2.59
N MET A 324 -16.70 -12.42 3.13
CA MET A 324 -16.47 -12.51 4.59
C MET A 324 -17.30 -11.47 5.34
N TRP A 325 -17.52 -10.28 4.75
CA TRP A 325 -18.21 -9.15 5.37
C TRP A 325 -19.47 -8.71 4.62
N PHE A 326 -19.54 -8.98 3.32
CA PHE A 326 -20.58 -8.52 2.41
C PHE A 326 -21.18 -9.69 1.63
N LYS A 327 -21.59 -10.72 2.36
CA LYS A 327 -22.24 -11.90 1.79
C LYS A 327 -23.55 -11.51 1.13
N ARG A 328 -23.86 -12.14 -0.02
CA ARG A 328 -25.12 -11.95 -0.73
C ARG A 328 -26.26 -12.73 -0.08
N ASP A 329 -27.44 -12.11 0.04
CA ASP A 329 -28.64 -12.74 0.61
C ASP A 329 -29.23 -13.82 -0.33
N ASP A 330 -28.97 -13.72 -1.65
CA ASP A 330 -29.46 -14.69 -2.64
C ASP A 330 -28.61 -15.98 -2.72
N GLY A 331 -27.59 -16.12 -1.87
CA GLY A 331 -26.68 -17.25 -1.81
C GLY A 331 -25.72 -17.42 -2.98
N LYS A 332 -25.74 -16.48 -3.96
CA LYS A 332 -24.82 -16.50 -5.09
C LYS A 332 -23.44 -16.00 -4.69
N PRO A 333 -22.37 -16.44 -5.36
CA PRO A 333 -21.02 -15.91 -5.12
C PRO A 333 -20.93 -14.42 -5.44
N ASN A 334 -20.10 -13.68 -4.68
CA ASN A 334 -19.73 -12.30 -5.03
C ASN A 334 -18.86 -12.28 -6.28
N ARG A 335 -18.93 -11.15 -7.02
CA ARG A 335 -18.21 -10.96 -8.30
C ARG A 335 -17.56 -9.57 -8.38
N PRO A 336 -16.72 -9.17 -7.40
CA PRO A 336 -16.21 -7.80 -7.28
C PRO A 336 -14.98 -7.51 -8.15
N LEU A 337 -14.29 -8.55 -8.67
CA LEU A 337 -12.94 -8.48 -9.23
C LEU A 337 -12.92 -8.56 -10.77
N PRO A 338 -11.77 -8.29 -11.43
CA PRO A 338 -11.69 -8.23 -12.89
C PRO A 338 -11.89 -9.57 -13.59
N LEU A 339 -11.53 -10.69 -12.96
CA LEU A 339 -11.69 -12.03 -13.51
C LEU A 339 -12.76 -12.80 -12.75
N ASP A 340 -13.49 -13.67 -13.44
CA ASP A 340 -14.46 -14.58 -12.82
C ASP A 340 -13.73 -15.70 -12.02
N ALA A 341 -14.50 -16.56 -11.36
CA ALA A 341 -13.95 -17.67 -10.58
C ALA A 341 -13.17 -18.71 -11.45
N GLY A 342 -13.30 -18.68 -12.76
CA GLY A 342 -12.51 -19.45 -13.72
C GLY A 342 -11.34 -18.68 -14.33
N CYS A 343 -10.94 -17.57 -13.73
CA CYS A 343 -9.88 -16.68 -14.21
C CYS A 343 -10.13 -16.10 -15.62
N ARG A 344 -11.39 -15.97 -16.06
CA ARG A 344 -11.74 -15.37 -17.36
C ARG A 344 -12.06 -13.88 -17.18
N PRO A 345 -11.59 -13.01 -18.09
CA PRO A 345 -11.85 -11.57 -18.01
C PRO A 345 -13.35 -11.23 -18.03
N LYS A 346 -13.76 -10.35 -17.11
CA LYS A 346 -15.08 -9.74 -17.04
C LYS A 346 -15.09 -8.32 -17.60
N ALA A 347 -16.25 -7.65 -17.54
CA ALA A 347 -16.39 -6.25 -17.97
C ALA A 347 -15.46 -5.30 -17.21
N LEU A 348 -15.19 -5.57 -15.93
CA LEU A 348 -14.26 -4.76 -15.12
C LEU A 348 -12.82 -4.79 -15.68
N MET A 349 -12.33 -5.95 -16.18
CA MET A 349 -10.99 -6.01 -16.78
C MET A 349 -10.86 -5.08 -18.00
N LYS A 350 -11.93 -4.98 -18.83
CA LYS A 350 -11.94 -4.05 -19.96
C LYS A 350 -11.85 -2.59 -19.52
N VAL A 351 -12.52 -2.24 -18.41
CA VAL A 351 -12.41 -0.88 -17.83
C VAL A 351 -10.98 -0.62 -17.36
N ILE A 352 -10.36 -1.55 -16.64
CA ILE A 352 -8.97 -1.42 -16.21
C ILE A 352 -8.04 -1.20 -17.43
N ASP A 353 -8.21 -1.99 -18.47
CA ASP A 353 -7.45 -1.87 -19.73
C ASP A 353 -7.60 -0.48 -20.38
N GLU A 354 -8.82 0.11 -20.36
CA GLU A 354 -9.07 1.47 -20.89
C GLU A 354 -8.24 2.55 -20.17
N PHE A 355 -8.09 2.44 -18.85
CA PHE A 355 -7.37 3.43 -18.03
C PHE A 355 -5.87 3.17 -17.95
N THR A 356 -5.42 1.93 -18.15
CA THR A 356 -4.00 1.57 -18.02
C THR A 356 -3.22 1.67 -19.32
N ARG A 357 -3.87 1.55 -20.49
CA ARG A 357 -3.21 1.75 -21.79
C ARG A 357 -2.72 3.19 -21.92
N ALA A 358 -1.59 3.37 -22.61
CA ALA A 358 -1.14 4.70 -23.01
C ALA A 358 -2.25 5.34 -23.86
N ALA A 359 -2.59 6.61 -23.59
CA ALA A 359 -3.35 7.38 -24.55
C ALA A 359 -2.49 7.47 -25.85
N GLU A 360 -3.03 6.95 -26.94
CA GLU A 360 -2.42 7.05 -28.27
C GLU A 360 -2.21 8.52 -28.69
#